data_ee60716b1f18b2d75a8c6a98dc2423ed
#
_entry.id   ee60716b1f18b2d75a8c6a98dc2423ed
#
_cell.length_a   1.000
_cell.length_b   1.000
_cell.length_c   1.000
_cell.angle_alpha   90.00
_cell.angle_beta   90.00
_cell.angle_gamma   90.00
#
_symmetry.space_group_name_H-M   'P 1'
#
loop_
_entity.id
_entity.type
_entity.pdbx_description
1 polymer ?
#
loop_
_entity_poly.entity_id
_entity_poly.type
_entity_poly.pdbx_seq_one_letter_code
_entity_poly.pdbx_strand_id
1 'polypeptide(L)'
;DINGVITGICERGYIITDKTGSILVYCDPKAMEFNYSSVNIGDQVVLNGEISSYNKGLQVVGSTSTFEVVGKQKYTYPAPAVYDGAALDALLSRSSAELAIYAQITATVSISGNYINFIVDGAEKAQGSGYYVTPEIKSQLVDGQKMTITGYYTAISSGKFCNFIITELSSAASAPKRVASIPSTNENAVYYFDGNKWSLAQNTVILNPADYTAMGQTYGNLSGNGPAQYLPIYLKQKYPYANIEDAKFVVYKYYAGGATTYKCDQYTFNGSEWVINNGVVTETAQFVRNKGAWMYDPNVTITLPVGK
;
A
#
# COMPACT_ATOMS: atom_id res chain seq x y z
N ASP A 1 -14.80 11.60 19.69
CA ASP A 1 -14.17 10.31 19.45
C ASP A 1 -14.38 9.89 18.00
N ILE A 2 -13.34 9.40 17.34
CA ILE A 2 -13.38 8.84 16.00
C ILE A 2 -13.14 7.33 16.13
N ASN A 3 -14.08 6.53 15.63
CA ASN A 3 -13.92 5.09 15.51
C ASN A 3 -13.76 4.77 14.02
N GLY A 4 -12.57 4.45 13.60
CA GLY A 4 -12.27 4.31 12.18
C GLY A 4 -11.16 3.32 11.90
N VAL A 5 -10.74 3.31 10.66
CA VAL A 5 -9.69 2.44 10.14
C VAL A 5 -8.56 3.29 9.58
N ILE A 6 -7.32 2.90 9.82
CA ILE A 6 -6.17 3.53 9.17
C ILE A 6 -6.15 3.14 7.70
N THR A 7 -6.16 4.15 6.81
CA THR A 7 -6.27 3.96 5.36
C THR A 7 -5.20 4.68 4.55
N GLY A 8 -4.33 5.45 5.19
CA GLY A 8 -3.18 6.11 4.57
C GLY A 8 -2.13 6.42 5.62
N ILE A 9 -0.86 6.36 5.25
CA ILE A 9 0.27 6.57 6.17
C ILE A 9 1.30 7.46 5.50
N CYS A 10 1.85 8.41 6.26
CA CYS A 10 3.00 9.22 5.86
C CYS A 10 3.98 9.33 7.02
N GLU A 11 5.18 9.87 6.79
CA GLU A 11 6.20 10.00 7.86
C GLU A 11 5.74 10.83 9.07
N ARG A 12 4.72 11.67 8.89
CA ARG A 12 4.21 12.57 9.95
C ARG A 12 2.74 12.39 10.26
N GLY A 13 2.23 11.16 10.14
CA GLY A 13 0.87 10.88 10.51
C GLY A 13 0.20 9.82 9.65
N TYR A 14 -1.10 9.75 9.78
CA TYR A 14 -1.92 8.74 9.13
C TYR A 14 -3.34 9.26 8.87
N ILE A 15 -4.01 8.66 7.91
CA ILE A 15 -5.43 8.92 7.63
C ILE A 15 -6.28 7.92 8.40
N ILE A 16 -7.27 8.42 9.12
CA ILE A 16 -8.37 7.62 9.65
C ILE A 16 -9.60 7.84 8.77
N THR A 17 -10.25 6.75 8.41
CA THR A 17 -11.50 6.77 7.65
C THR A 17 -12.59 6.09 8.46
N ASP A 18 -13.73 6.73 8.55
CA ASP A 18 -14.97 6.17 9.08
C ASP A 18 -16.14 6.41 8.12
N LYS A 19 -17.38 6.15 8.54
CA LYS A 19 -18.58 6.36 7.73
C LYS A 19 -18.86 7.83 7.36
N THR A 20 -18.21 8.78 8.02
CA THR A 20 -18.42 10.22 7.81
C THR A 20 -17.39 10.83 6.87
N GLY A 21 -16.24 10.18 6.69
CA GLY A 21 -15.16 10.62 5.81
C GLY A 21 -13.78 10.21 6.28
N SER A 22 -12.79 10.89 5.74
CA SER A 22 -11.37 10.64 6.01
C SER A 22 -10.70 11.89 6.56
N ILE A 23 -9.87 11.75 7.58
CA ILE A 23 -9.17 12.86 8.21
C ILE A 23 -7.71 12.51 8.49
N LEU A 24 -6.81 13.46 8.29
CA LEU A 24 -5.40 13.33 8.65
C LEU A 24 -5.23 13.49 10.18
N VAL A 25 -4.55 12.57 10.82
CA VAL A 25 -3.96 12.77 12.15
C VAL A 25 -2.53 13.23 11.93
N TYR A 26 -2.26 14.50 12.19
CA TYR A 26 -0.93 15.08 11.99
C TYR A 26 -0.10 14.99 13.26
N CYS A 27 1.07 14.35 13.18
CA CYS A 27 2.03 14.16 14.25
C CYS A 27 3.20 15.13 14.04
N ASP A 28 3.16 16.28 14.71
CA ASP A 28 4.23 17.28 14.61
C ASP A 28 5.49 16.77 15.33
N PRO A 29 6.63 16.59 14.62
CA PRO A 29 7.86 16.09 15.23
C PRO A 29 8.48 17.02 16.27
N LYS A 30 8.01 18.29 16.36
CA LYS A 30 8.40 19.20 17.42
C LYS A 30 7.61 19.00 18.71
N ALA A 31 6.45 18.36 18.63
CA ALA A 31 5.52 18.21 19.73
C ALA A 31 5.38 16.77 20.21
N MET A 32 5.72 15.79 19.35
CA MET A 32 5.64 14.37 19.68
C MET A 32 6.57 13.51 18.84
N GLU A 33 6.97 12.36 19.33
CA GLU A 33 7.59 11.32 18.52
C GLU A 33 6.51 10.48 17.85
N PHE A 34 6.66 10.23 16.57
CA PHE A 34 5.78 9.36 15.78
C PHE A 34 6.63 8.46 14.90
N ASN A 35 6.40 7.17 15.01
CA ASN A 35 7.00 6.18 14.11
C ASN A 35 5.92 5.62 13.19
N TYR A 36 5.95 6.00 11.91
CA TYR A 36 4.96 5.55 10.93
C TYR A 36 4.93 4.02 10.74
N SER A 37 6.02 3.32 11.09
CA SER A 37 6.04 1.84 11.07
C SER A 37 5.29 1.19 12.23
N SER A 38 4.81 1.95 13.19
CA SER A 38 4.02 1.43 14.32
C SER A 38 2.54 1.27 14.00
N VAL A 39 2.08 1.77 12.86
CA VAL A 39 0.69 1.70 12.40
C VAL A 39 0.61 1.01 11.04
N ASN A 40 -0.51 0.36 10.76
CA ASN A 40 -0.71 -0.36 9.51
C ASN A 40 -2.05 0.01 8.88
N ILE A 41 -2.12 -0.09 7.55
CA ILE A 41 -3.40 -0.02 6.84
C ILE A 41 -4.30 -1.16 7.34
N GLY A 42 -5.54 -0.83 7.66
CA GLY A 42 -6.50 -1.79 8.20
C GLY A 42 -6.53 -1.87 9.72
N ASP A 43 -5.64 -1.17 10.45
CA ASP A 43 -5.76 -1.07 11.90
C ASP A 43 -7.07 -0.34 12.25
N GLN A 44 -7.92 -1.00 13.03
CA GLN A 44 -9.12 -0.40 13.60
C GLN A 44 -8.74 0.38 14.86
N VAL A 45 -9.11 1.64 14.89
CA VAL A 45 -8.66 2.55 15.95
C VAL A 45 -9.82 3.33 16.57
N VAL A 46 -9.68 3.58 17.86
CA VAL A 46 -10.46 4.56 18.61
C VAL A 46 -9.53 5.74 18.88
N LEU A 47 -9.87 6.90 18.36
CA LEU A 47 -9.11 8.13 18.52
C LEU A 47 -9.95 9.19 19.23
N ASN A 48 -9.36 9.82 20.23
CA ASN A 48 -9.89 11.04 20.84
C ASN A 48 -8.86 12.16 20.65
N GLY A 49 -9.28 13.28 20.08
CA GLY A 49 -8.36 14.37 19.78
C GLY A 49 -9.07 15.64 19.34
N GLU A 50 -8.29 16.68 19.22
CA GLU A 50 -8.72 18.01 18.79
C GLU A 50 -8.64 18.13 17.27
N ILE A 51 -9.69 18.67 16.64
CA ILE A 51 -9.72 18.98 15.21
C ILE A 51 -9.21 20.40 15.01
N SER A 52 -8.26 20.54 14.10
CA SER A 52 -7.74 21.82 13.63
C SER A 52 -7.84 21.93 12.12
N SER A 53 -7.59 23.12 11.59
CA SER A 53 -7.48 23.33 10.14
C SER A 53 -6.06 23.75 9.78
N TYR A 54 -5.55 23.19 8.70
CA TYR A 54 -4.26 23.57 8.14
C TYR A 54 -4.35 23.65 6.61
N ASN A 55 -4.04 24.81 6.06
CA ASN A 55 -4.00 25.04 4.61
C ASN A 55 -5.25 24.49 3.88
N LYS A 56 -6.43 24.84 4.39
CA LYS A 56 -7.75 24.42 3.88
C LYS A 56 -8.03 22.91 3.99
N GLY A 57 -7.26 22.18 4.79
CA GLY A 57 -7.54 20.81 5.17
C GLY A 57 -7.90 20.71 6.64
N LEU A 58 -8.85 19.84 6.99
CA LEU A 58 -9.12 19.46 8.36
C LEU A 58 -8.14 18.36 8.79
N GLN A 59 -7.63 18.48 10.01
CA GLN A 59 -6.74 17.49 10.61
C GLN A 59 -7.01 17.34 12.11
N VAL A 60 -6.64 16.19 12.66
CA VAL A 60 -6.55 15.98 14.10
C VAL A 60 -5.14 16.34 14.56
N VAL A 61 -5.03 17.01 15.70
CA VAL A 61 -3.75 17.34 16.33
C VAL A 61 -3.23 16.10 17.05
N GLY A 62 -2.21 15.44 16.49
CA GLY A 62 -1.68 14.18 17.00
C GLY A 62 -1.11 14.30 18.42
N SER A 63 -0.42 15.40 18.72
CA SER A 63 0.23 15.61 20.03
C SER A 63 -0.73 15.75 21.21
N THR A 64 -1.99 16.08 20.95
CA THR A 64 -3.05 16.18 21.99
C THR A 64 -4.06 15.04 21.88
N SER A 65 -3.84 14.10 20.96
CA SER A 65 -4.74 12.96 20.76
C SER A 65 -4.27 11.74 21.54
N THR A 66 -5.24 10.90 21.89
CA THR A 66 -5.01 9.53 22.33
C THR A 66 -5.57 8.57 21.32
N PHE A 67 -4.86 7.51 20.99
CA PHE A 67 -5.36 6.50 20.09
C PHE A 67 -5.06 5.10 20.60
N GLU A 68 -5.98 4.16 20.33
CA GLU A 68 -5.85 2.76 20.67
C GLU A 68 -6.20 1.92 19.44
N VAL A 69 -5.34 0.92 19.14
CA VAL A 69 -5.65 -0.09 18.12
C VAL A 69 -6.50 -1.17 18.77
N VAL A 70 -7.76 -1.26 18.36
CA VAL A 70 -8.76 -2.18 18.93
C VAL A 70 -8.99 -3.42 18.06
N GLY A 71 -8.41 -3.47 16.87
CA GLY A 71 -8.54 -4.60 15.95
C GLY A 71 -7.88 -4.35 14.61
N LYS A 72 -8.11 -5.28 13.68
CA LYS A 72 -7.67 -5.18 12.29
C LYS A 72 -8.78 -5.63 11.35
N GLN A 73 -8.88 -4.99 10.21
CA GLN A 73 -9.79 -5.40 9.14
C GLN A 73 -9.20 -5.11 7.77
N LYS A 74 -9.65 -5.85 6.77
CA LYS A 74 -9.39 -5.50 5.39
C LYS A 74 -10.15 -4.23 5.03
N TYR A 75 -9.44 -3.23 4.49
CA TYR A 75 -10.07 -2.02 3.97
C TYR A 75 -10.15 -2.08 2.45
N THR A 76 -11.32 -1.79 1.90
CA THR A 76 -11.51 -1.66 0.46
C THR A 76 -11.69 -0.19 0.11
N TYR A 77 -10.73 0.34 -0.66
CA TYR A 77 -10.80 1.73 -1.08
C TYR A 77 -11.98 1.98 -2.01
N PRO A 78 -12.68 3.12 -1.86
CA PRO A 78 -13.69 3.55 -2.83
C PRO A 78 -13.01 3.89 -4.17
N ALA A 79 -13.81 4.05 -5.21
CA ALA A 79 -13.30 4.63 -6.45
C ALA A 79 -12.75 6.04 -6.17
N PRO A 80 -11.50 6.36 -6.58
CA PRO A 80 -10.92 7.67 -6.33
C PRO A 80 -11.60 8.75 -7.16
N ALA A 81 -11.70 9.97 -6.62
CA ALA A 81 -12.02 11.15 -7.40
C ALA A 81 -10.85 11.44 -8.35
N VAL A 82 -11.09 11.41 -9.65
CA VAL A 82 -10.04 11.66 -10.66
C VAL A 82 -9.96 13.15 -10.94
N TYR A 83 -8.78 13.74 -10.74
CA TYR A 83 -8.51 15.13 -11.05
C TYR A 83 -7.60 15.23 -12.29
N ASP A 84 -8.10 15.87 -13.35
CA ASP A 84 -7.28 16.41 -14.43
C ASP A 84 -6.71 17.78 -14.05
N GLY A 85 -6.02 18.45 -14.97
CA GLY A 85 -5.39 19.73 -14.70
C GLY A 85 -6.38 20.82 -14.29
N ALA A 86 -7.51 20.93 -14.96
CA ALA A 86 -8.54 21.93 -14.66
C ALA A 86 -9.22 21.66 -13.30
N ALA A 87 -9.53 20.39 -13.03
CA ALA A 87 -10.10 19.99 -11.76
C ALA A 87 -9.14 20.19 -10.59
N LEU A 88 -7.82 19.98 -10.81
CA LEU A 88 -6.80 20.23 -9.81
C LEU A 88 -6.67 21.74 -9.52
N ASP A 89 -6.69 22.59 -10.56
CA ASP A 89 -6.69 24.05 -10.40
C ASP A 89 -7.92 24.55 -9.64
N ALA A 90 -9.08 23.94 -9.86
CA ALA A 90 -10.32 24.28 -9.17
C ALA A 90 -10.24 24.08 -7.64
N LEU A 91 -9.41 23.13 -7.17
CA LEU A 91 -9.20 22.92 -5.74
C LEU A 91 -8.60 24.14 -5.03
N LEU A 92 -7.81 24.96 -5.75
CA LEU A 92 -7.21 26.17 -5.17
C LEU A 92 -8.26 27.21 -4.75
N SER A 93 -9.45 27.15 -5.32
CA SER A 93 -10.57 28.06 -5.04
C SER A 93 -11.36 27.70 -3.77
N ARG A 94 -11.00 26.62 -3.06
CA ARG A 94 -11.66 26.26 -1.81
C ARG A 94 -11.69 27.41 -0.83
N SER A 95 -12.86 27.69 -0.26
CA SER A 95 -13.06 28.76 0.72
C SER A 95 -12.90 28.28 2.17
N SER A 96 -13.22 27.02 2.43
CA SER A 96 -13.23 26.41 3.77
C SER A 96 -12.27 25.23 3.87
N ALA A 97 -11.95 24.84 5.11
CA ALA A 97 -11.24 23.62 5.37
C ALA A 97 -12.19 22.41 5.22
N GLU A 98 -11.71 21.34 4.60
CA GLU A 98 -12.48 20.14 4.30
C GLU A 98 -11.74 18.88 4.72
N LEU A 99 -12.50 17.78 4.84
CA LEU A 99 -11.96 16.45 5.06
C LEU A 99 -11.08 16.01 3.88
N ALA A 100 -10.20 15.04 4.13
CA ALA A 100 -9.39 14.44 3.09
C ALA A 100 -10.26 13.70 2.07
N ILE A 101 -9.87 13.79 0.80
CA ILE A 101 -10.57 13.16 -0.33
C ILE A 101 -9.68 12.07 -0.92
N TYR A 102 -10.19 10.86 -1.04
CA TYR A 102 -9.51 9.81 -1.78
C TYR A 102 -9.55 10.12 -3.27
N ALA A 103 -8.38 10.38 -3.85
CA ALA A 103 -8.24 11.01 -5.15
C ALA A 103 -7.13 10.37 -5.98
N GLN A 104 -7.20 10.60 -7.28
CA GLN A 104 -6.22 10.12 -8.25
C GLN A 104 -5.85 11.22 -9.23
N ILE A 105 -4.56 11.34 -9.51
CA ILE A 105 -4.02 12.21 -10.56
C ILE A 105 -3.07 11.40 -11.45
N THR A 106 -3.01 11.77 -12.73
CA THR A 106 -1.95 11.31 -13.64
C THR A 106 -1.00 12.48 -13.89
N ALA A 107 0.25 12.33 -13.51
CA ALA A 107 1.18 13.43 -13.48
C ALA A 107 2.61 13.01 -13.82
N THR A 108 3.41 13.97 -14.25
CA THR A 108 4.87 13.82 -14.34
C THR A 108 5.46 14.09 -12.96
N VAL A 109 6.22 13.15 -12.44
CA VAL A 109 6.93 13.27 -11.17
C VAL A 109 8.08 14.27 -11.31
N SER A 110 8.20 15.20 -10.36
CA SER A 110 9.31 16.15 -10.28
C SER A 110 9.92 16.10 -8.89
N ILE A 111 11.17 15.63 -8.80
CA ILE A 111 11.90 15.50 -7.54
C ILE A 111 13.01 16.53 -7.46
N SER A 112 12.96 17.42 -6.46
CA SER A 112 13.97 18.43 -6.21
C SER A 112 14.33 18.43 -4.72
N GLY A 113 15.48 17.86 -4.38
CA GLY A 113 15.90 17.69 -2.99
C GLY A 113 14.88 16.85 -2.21
N ASN A 114 14.29 17.44 -1.19
CA ASN A 114 13.26 16.80 -0.36
C ASN A 114 11.83 16.97 -0.88
N TYR A 115 11.64 17.76 -1.95
CA TYR A 115 10.33 18.05 -2.50
C TYR A 115 9.99 17.08 -3.63
N ILE A 116 8.80 16.52 -3.55
CA ILE A 116 8.24 15.63 -4.57
C ILE A 116 6.95 16.28 -5.04
N ASN A 117 6.93 16.73 -6.29
CA ASN A 117 5.79 17.38 -6.90
C ASN A 117 5.27 16.55 -8.07
N PHE A 118 4.00 16.74 -8.38
CA PHE A 118 3.28 16.04 -9.43
C PHE A 118 2.70 17.06 -10.40
N ILE A 119 3.27 17.11 -11.60
CA ILE A 119 2.87 18.06 -12.64
C ILE A 119 1.80 17.39 -13.48
N VAL A 120 0.56 17.86 -13.35
CA VAL A 120 -0.61 17.35 -14.09
C VAL A 120 -0.75 18.13 -15.38
N ASP A 121 -0.89 17.42 -16.51
CA ASP A 121 -1.08 18.06 -17.81
C ASP A 121 -2.36 18.91 -17.82
N GLY A 122 -2.26 20.14 -18.31
CA GLY A 122 -3.37 21.08 -18.38
C GLY A 122 -3.68 21.83 -17.07
N ALA A 123 -2.93 21.59 -15.98
CA ALA A 123 -2.98 22.44 -14.81
C ALA A 123 -2.13 23.69 -15.06
N GLU A 124 -2.72 24.88 -14.86
CA GLU A 124 -2.06 26.15 -15.06
C GLU A 124 -1.42 26.69 -13.77
N LYS A 125 -2.01 26.37 -12.61
CA LYS A 125 -1.64 26.95 -11.32
C LYS A 125 -1.30 25.90 -10.28
N ALA A 126 -2.09 24.83 -10.18
CA ALA A 126 -1.95 23.79 -9.18
C ALA A 126 -0.88 22.78 -9.56
N GLN A 127 -0.26 22.22 -8.53
CA GLN A 127 0.59 21.02 -8.64
C GLN A 127 0.18 20.05 -7.54
N GLY A 128 0.23 18.75 -7.80
CA GLY A 128 0.23 17.80 -6.72
C GLY A 128 1.56 17.85 -5.95
N SER A 129 1.54 17.43 -4.70
CA SER A 129 2.74 17.32 -3.87
C SER A 129 2.64 16.11 -2.96
N GLY A 130 3.69 15.30 -2.89
CA GLY A 130 3.79 14.19 -1.94
C GLY A 130 3.98 14.74 -0.53
N TYR A 131 3.05 14.42 0.37
CA TYR A 131 3.06 14.92 1.74
C TYR A 131 3.76 13.96 2.67
N TYR A 132 4.99 14.31 3.09
CA TYR A 132 5.84 13.49 3.98
C TYR A 132 5.88 12.02 3.56
N VAL A 133 6.23 11.81 2.29
CA VAL A 133 6.24 10.51 1.64
C VAL A 133 7.25 9.59 2.32
N THR A 134 6.79 8.40 2.70
CA THR A 134 7.66 7.40 3.34
C THR A 134 8.76 6.92 2.38
N PRO A 135 9.93 6.48 2.89
CA PRO A 135 11.03 5.99 2.07
C PRO A 135 10.62 4.88 1.09
N GLU A 136 9.70 4.01 1.49
CA GLU A 136 9.20 2.89 0.68
C GLU A 136 8.45 3.38 -0.55
N ILE A 137 7.60 4.40 -0.41
CA ILE A 137 6.90 5.03 -1.53
C ILE A 137 7.86 5.90 -2.34
N LYS A 138 8.73 6.66 -1.67
CA LYS A 138 9.70 7.52 -2.35
C LYS A 138 10.62 6.73 -3.29
N SER A 139 11.03 5.53 -2.90
CA SER A 139 11.87 4.65 -3.73
C SER A 139 11.21 4.18 -5.03
N GLN A 140 9.90 4.28 -5.15
CA GLN A 140 9.13 3.91 -6.34
C GLN A 140 8.86 5.10 -7.28
N LEU A 141 9.14 6.32 -6.83
CA LEU A 141 8.97 7.52 -7.64
C LEU A 141 10.23 7.80 -8.45
N VAL A 142 10.05 8.03 -9.75
CA VAL A 142 11.16 8.31 -10.67
C VAL A 142 10.97 9.71 -11.24
N ASP A 143 11.97 10.56 -11.08
CA ASP A 143 11.96 11.92 -11.61
C ASP A 143 11.76 11.94 -13.12
N GLY A 144 10.89 12.81 -13.60
CA GLY A 144 10.52 12.94 -15.01
C GLY A 144 9.56 11.85 -15.53
N GLN A 145 9.24 10.82 -14.75
CA GLN A 145 8.34 9.76 -15.19
C GLN A 145 6.87 10.17 -15.01
N LYS A 146 6.04 9.82 -15.99
CA LYS A 146 4.59 9.98 -15.89
C LYS A 146 3.98 8.80 -15.15
N MET A 147 3.30 9.09 -14.04
CA MET A 147 2.71 8.09 -13.15
C MET A 147 1.27 8.44 -12.81
N THR A 148 0.50 7.43 -12.46
CA THR A 148 -0.79 7.59 -11.78
C THR A 148 -0.54 7.48 -10.29
N ILE A 149 -0.90 8.54 -9.58
CA ILE A 149 -0.76 8.70 -8.13
C ILE A 149 -2.15 8.64 -7.52
N THR A 150 -2.39 7.69 -6.65
CA THR A 150 -3.64 7.54 -5.91
C THR A 150 -3.37 7.68 -4.43
N GLY A 151 -4.24 8.40 -3.73
CA GLY A 151 -4.08 8.63 -2.30
C GLY A 151 -5.06 9.67 -1.75
N TYR A 152 -4.77 10.18 -0.58
CA TYR A 152 -5.62 11.17 0.07
C TYR A 152 -5.11 12.59 -0.20
N TYR A 153 -5.89 13.38 -0.93
CA TYR A 153 -5.71 14.82 -1.00
C TYR A 153 -6.16 15.45 0.31
N THR A 154 -5.27 16.18 0.99
CA THR A 154 -5.51 16.64 2.37
C THR A 154 -5.58 18.15 2.50
N ALA A 155 -4.73 18.91 1.81
CA ALA A 155 -4.57 20.34 2.02
C ALA A 155 -3.90 21.02 0.82
N ILE A 156 -3.80 22.36 0.84
CA ILE A 156 -3.16 23.17 -0.21
C ILE A 156 -2.02 23.98 0.40
N SER A 157 -0.79 23.51 0.26
CA SER A 157 0.38 24.23 0.74
C SER A 157 0.75 25.39 -0.19
N SER A 158 1.14 26.53 0.39
CA SER A 158 1.60 27.73 -0.33
C SER A 158 0.64 28.21 -1.43
N GLY A 159 -0.66 27.91 -1.29
CA GLY A 159 -1.70 28.30 -2.25
C GLY A 159 -1.59 27.64 -3.63
N LYS A 160 -0.74 26.64 -3.78
CA LYS A 160 -0.43 25.99 -5.07
C LYS A 160 -0.35 24.48 -5.00
N PHE A 161 0.19 23.93 -3.92
CA PHE A 161 0.53 22.51 -3.84
C PHE A 161 -0.60 21.71 -3.17
N CYS A 162 -1.28 20.89 -3.94
CA CYS A 162 -2.28 19.95 -3.45
C CYS A 162 -1.57 18.75 -2.82
N ASN A 163 -1.63 18.62 -1.51
CA ASN A 163 -0.89 17.61 -0.73
C ASN A 163 -1.56 16.25 -0.83
N PHE A 164 -0.80 15.22 -1.21
CA PHE A 164 -1.24 13.84 -1.31
C PHE A 164 -0.50 12.94 -0.32
N ILE A 165 -1.24 12.20 0.50
CA ILE A 165 -0.75 11.02 1.19
C ILE A 165 -0.98 9.83 0.27
N ILE A 166 0.10 9.28 -0.27
CA ILE A 166 0.06 8.31 -1.36
C ILE A 166 -0.25 6.92 -0.80
N THR A 167 -1.21 6.24 -1.41
CA THR A 167 -1.57 4.85 -1.08
C THR A 167 -1.24 3.88 -2.20
N GLU A 168 -1.18 4.36 -3.44
CA GLU A 168 -0.89 3.53 -4.59
C GLU A 168 -0.17 4.34 -5.68
N LEU A 169 0.78 3.70 -6.33
CA LEU A 169 1.48 4.20 -7.50
C LEU A 169 1.37 3.19 -8.63
N SER A 170 1.09 3.68 -9.83
CA SER A 170 1.17 2.87 -11.03
C SER A 170 1.77 3.67 -12.19
N SER A 171 2.43 2.99 -13.12
CA SER A 171 2.87 3.63 -14.35
C SER A 171 1.64 4.09 -15.13
N ALA A 172 1.59 5.35 -15.51
CA ALA A 172 0.54 5.82 -16.39
C ALA A 172 0.70 5.10 -17.75
N ALA A 173 -0.36 4.47 -18.23
CA ALA A 173 -0.37 3.91 -19.56
C ALA A 173 -0.11 5.06 -20.55
N SER A 174 1.08 5.11 -21.11
CA SER A 174 1.42 6.11 -22.11
C SER A 174 0.67 5.80 -23.39
N ALA A 175 -0.15 6.75 -23.87
CA ALA A 175 -0.51 6.77 -25.29
C ALA A 175 0.80 6.78 -26.12
N PRO A 176 0.87 6.05 -27.24
CA PRO A 176 2.12 5.89 -27.97
C PRO A 176 2.57 7.23 -28.57
N LYS A 177 3.42 7.97 -27.86
CA LYS A 177 4.24 9.03 -28.47
C LYS A 177 5.50 8.38 -29.01
N ARG A 178 5.78 8.57 -30.31
CA ARG A 178 7.09 8.29 -30.87
C ARG A 178 8.14 9.07 -30.08
N VAL A 179 8.91 8.39 -29.25
CA VAL A 179 10.02 8.97 -28.51
C VAL A 179 11.31 8.42 -29.10
N ALA A 180 12.25 9.32 -29.34
CA ALA A 180 13.62 8.97 -29.67
C ALA A 180 14.19 8.10 -28.55
N SER A 181 14.79 6.97 -28.94
CA SER A 181 15.48 5.96 -28.12
C SER A 181 15.54 6.18 -26.60
N ILE A 182 14.54 5.65 -25.90
CA ILE A 182 14.63 5.41 -24.46
C ILE A 182 15.58 4.22 -24.27
N PRO A 183 16.53 4.25 -23.34
CA PRO A 183 17.26 3.04 -22.96
C PRO A 183 16.23 1.97 -22.57
N SER A 184 16.18 0.88 -23.33
CA SER A 184 15.24 -0.20 -23.04
C SER A 184 15.68 -0.88 -21.73
N THR A 185 14.94 -0.67 -20.66
CA THR A 185 15.02 -1.54 -19.48
C THR A 185 14.23 -2.81 -19.80
N ASN A 186 14.90 -3.95 -19.77
CA ASN A 186 14.21 -5.22 -19.88
C ASN A 186 13.43 -5.47 -18.60
N GLU A 187 12.12 -5.35 -18.68
CA GLU A 187 11.22 -5.72 -17.58
C GLU A 187 10.60 -7.08 -17.85
N ASN A 188 10.50 -7.90 -16.81
CA ASN A 188 9.82 -9.18 -16.88
C ASN A 188 8.33 -8.96 -16.56
N ALA A 189 7.46 -9.67 -17.27
CA ALA A 189 6.03 -9.71 -16.98
C ALA A 189 5.50 -11.13 -17.11
N VAL A 190 4.47 -11.45 -16.35
CA VAL A 190 3.81 -12.77 -16.39
C VAL A 190 2.45 -12.60 -17.06
N TYR A 191 2.23 -13.39 -18.10
CA TYR A 191 0.96 -13.49 -18.79
C TYR A 191 0.38 -14.88 -18.59
N TYR A 192 -0.92 -14.99 -18.54
CA TYR A 192 -1.63 -16.26 -18.57
C TYR A 192 -2.57 -16.31 -19.78
N PHE A 193 -2.79 -17.52 -20.29
CA PHE A 193 -3.72 -17.80 -21.38
C PHE A 193 -5.00 -18.41 -20.81
N ASP A 194 -6.15 -17.77 -21.06
CA ASP A 194 -7.45 -18.21 -20.54
C ASP A 194 -8.18 -19.21 -21.46
N GLY A 195 -7.50 -19.65 -22.50
CA GLY A 195 -8.08 -20.50 -23.57
C GLY A 195 -8.42 -19.70 -24.83
N ASN A 196 -8.56 -18.39 -24.74
CA ASN A 196 -8.88 -17.49 -25.86
C ASN A 196 -7.84 -16.41 -26.09
N LYS A 197 -7.32 -15.80 -25.02
CA LYS A 197 -6.38 -14.69 -25.10
C LYS A 197 -5.33 -14.74 -24.00
N TRP A 198 -4.21 -14.09 -24.30
CA TRP A 198 -3.19 -13.79 -23.30
C TRP A 198 -3.56 -12.52 -22.53
N SER A 199 -3.49 -12.58 -21.22
CA SER A 199 -3.74 -11.43 -20.32
C SER A 199 -2.64 -11.33 -19.29
N LEU A 200 -2.31 -10.09 -18.87
CA LEU A 200 -1.36 -9.88 -17.78
C LEU A 200 -1.88 -10.56 -16.50
N ALA A 201 -1.03 -11.36 -15.87
CA ALA A 201 -1.40 -12.06 -14.65
C ALA A 201 -1.61 -11.05 -13.51
N GLN A 202 -2.85 -11.02 -13.00
CA GLN A 202 -3.22 -10.15 -11.90
C GLN A 202 -2.58 -10.63 -10.59
N ASN A 203 -2.32 -9.70 -9.66
CA ASN A 203 -1.71 -10.00 -8.38
C ASN A 203 -0.39 -10.79 -8.45
N THR A 204 0.30 -10.71 -9.59
CA THR A 204 1.54 -11.44 -9.83
C THR A 204 2.68 -10.45 -10.03
N VAL A 205 3.78 -10.70 -9.35
CA VAL A 205 5.03 -9.97 -9.50
C VAL A 205 6.13 -10.94 -9.89
N ILE A 206 6.98 -10.53 -10.82
CA ILE A 206 8.18 -11.28 -11.17
C ILE A 206 9.41 -10.45 -10.80
N LEU A 207 10.40 -11.09 -10.16
CA LEU A 207 11.64 -10.43 -9.79
C LEU A 207 12.44 -10.06 -11.05
N ASN A 208 12.87 -8.81 -11.10
CA ASN A 208 13.78 -8.27 -12.11
C ASN A 208 15.24 -8.38 -11.66
N PRO A 209 16.22 -8.25 -12.54
CA PRO A 209 17.64 -8.29 -12.17
C PRO A 209 18.01 -7.31 -11.04
N ALA A 210 17.41 -6.12 -11.03
CA ALA A 210 17.62 -5.12 -9.97
C ALA A 210 17.13 -5.59 -8.61
N ASP A 211 16.01 -6.35 -8.55
CA ASP A 211 15.49 -6.88 -7.30
C ASP A 211 16.46 -7.86 -6.66
N TYR A 212 17.07 -8.76 -7.45
CA TYR A 212 18.10 -9.68 -6.94
C TYR A 212 19.33 -8.94 -6.44
N THR A 213 19.75 -7.90 -7.17
CA THR A 213 20.89 -7.06 -6.75
C THR A 213 20.61 -6.36 -5.43
N ALA A 214 19.40 -5.81 -5.26
CA ALA A 214 18.97 -5.15 -4.02
C ALA A 214 18.94 -6.13 -2.82
N MET A 215 18.64 -7.41 -3.08
CA MET A 215 18.70 -8.49 -2.08
C MET A 215 20.12 -9.04 -1.87
N GLY A 216 21.16 -8.50 -2.53
CA GLY A 216 22.54 -9.00 -2.46
C GLY A 216 22.76 -10.31 -3.23
N GLN A 217 21.88 -10.69 -4.14
CA GLN A 217 21.94 -11.94 -4.90
C GLN A 217 22.68 -11.72 -6.23
N THR A 218 24.00 -11.81 -6.22
CA THR A 218 24.88 -11.48 -7.36
C THR A 218 24.67 -12.36 -8.60
N TYR A 219 24.13 -13.56 -8.43
CA TYR A 219 23.86 -14.49 -9.54
C TYR A 219 22.47 -14.31 -10.17
N GLY A 220 21.69 -13.35 -9.71
CA GLY A 220 20.35 -13.07 -10.24
C GLY A 220 19.34 -14.21 -10.03
N ASN A 221 19.48 -14.97 -8.95
CA ASN A 221 18.57 -16.02 -8.51
C ASN A 221 18.59 -16.14 -6.98
N LEU A 222 17.59 -16.82 -6.43
CA LEU A 222 17.56 -17.24 -5.03
C LEU A 222 17.96 -18.70 -4.92
N SER A 223 18.45 -19.13 -3.77
CA SER A 223 18.82 -20.52 -3.48
C SER A 223 18.55 -20.86 -2.02
N GLY A 224 18.51 -22.16 -1.69
CA GLY A 224 18.33 -22.64 -0.32
C GLY A 224 17.10 -21.99 0.35
N ASN A 225 17.30 -21.36 1.50
CA ASN A 225 16.24 -20.67 2.25
C ASN A 225 16.02 -19.20 1.80
N GLY A 226 16.66 -18.77 0.72
CA GLY A 226 16.56 -17.39 0.21
C GLY A 226 15.14 -16.90 -0.02
N PRO A 227 14.22 -17.70 -0.64
CA PRO A 227 12.85 -17.26 -0.83
C PRO A 227 12.14 -16.89 0.49
N ALA A 228 12.25 -17.73 1.51
CA ALA A 228 11.65 -17.43 2.82
C ALA A 228 12.28 -16.24 3.53
N GLN A 229 13.55 -15.97 3.27
CA GLN A 229 14.29 -14.87 3.89
C GLN A 229 14.03 -13.53 3.21
N TYR A 230 13.99 -13.48 1.88
CA TYR A 230 13.98 -12.22 1.13
C TYR A 230 12.61 -11.81 0.61
N LEU A 231 11.76 -12.77 0.19
CA LEU A 231 10.50 -12.43 -0.48
C LEU A 231 9.48 -11.74 0.44
N PRO A 232 9.33 -12.07 1.73
CA PRO A 232 8.48 -11.31 2.64
C PRO A 232 8.91 -9.85 2.79
N ILE A 233 10.21 -9.61 2.91
CA ILE A 233 10.81 -8.27 3.03
C ILE A 233 10.59 -7.48 1.74
N TYR A 234 10.87 -8.10 0.59
CA TYR A 234 10.64 -7.51 -0.72
C TYR A 234 9.18 -7.09 -0.91
N LEU A 235 8.22 -7.97 -0.58
CA LEU A 235 6.81 -7.67 -0.69
C LEU A 235 6.39 -6.54 0.26
N LYS A 236 6.93 -6.50 1.48
CA LYS A 236 6.65 -5.42 2.43
C LYS A 236 7.13 -4.08 1.91
N GLN A 237 8.31 -4.03 1.30
CA GLN A 237 8.85 -2.82 0.68
C GLN A 237 8.05 -2.40 -0.56
N LYS A 238 7.67 -3.37 -1.39
CA LYS A 238 6.94 -3.08 -2.64
C LYS A 238 5.48 -2.70 -2.41
N TYR A 239 4.85 -3.26 -1.38
CA TYR A 239 3.45 -3.05 -1.03
C TYR A 239 3.30 -2.57 0.42
N PRO A 240 3.78 -1.36 0.75
CA PRO A 240 3.79 -0.86 2.13
C PRO A 240 2.38 -0.63 2.71
N TYR A 241 1.36 -0.56 1.86
CA TYR A 241 -0.04 -0.35 2.23
C TYR A 241 -0.93 -1.55 1.93
N ALA A 242 -0.36 -2.75 2.00
CA ALA A 242 -1.14 -3.97 1.84
C ALA A 242 -2.21 -4.09 2.94
N ASN A 243 -3.40 -4.50 2.54
CA ASN A 243 -4.46 -4.84 3.47
C ASN A 243 -4.30 -6.28 3.96
N ILE A 244 -4.83 -6.58 5.15
CA ILE A 244 -4.94 -7.96 5.62
C ILE A 244 -5.67 -8.81 4.57
N GLU A 245 -5.17 -10.04 4.35
CA GLU A 245 -5.62 -10.98 3.31
C GLU A 245 -5.26 -10.61 1.86
N ASP A 246 -4.57 -9.48 1.61
CA ASP A 246 -4.00 -9.27 0.28
C ASP A 246 -3.07 -10.41 -0.09
N ALA A 247 -3.23 -10.94 -1.30
CA ALA A 247 -2.42 -12.05 -1.80
C ALA A 247 -1.63 -11.63 -3.05
N LYS A 248 -0.38 -12.07 -3.13
CA LYS A 248 0.51 -11.88 -4.28
C LYS A 248 1.18 -13.19 -4.66
N PHE A 249 1.25 -13.45 -5.95
CA PHE A 249 2.10 -14.47 -6.53
C PHE A 249 3.46 -13.86 -6.86
N VAL A 250 4.54 -14.47 -6.39
CA VAL A 250 5.91 -14.01 -6.67
C VAL A 250 6.60 -15.04 -7.54
N VAL A 251 6.96 -14.62 -8.75
CA VAL A 251 7.73 -15.44 -9.69
C VAL A 251 9.21 -15.05 -9.61
N TYR A 252 10.06 -16.02 -9.43
CA TYR A 252 11.50 -15.80 -9.24
C TYR A 252 12.34 -16.96 -9.77
N LYS A 253 13.60 -16.65 -10.08
CA LYS A 253 14.60 -17.67 -10.44
C LYS A 253 15.13 -18.34 -9.18
N TYR A 254 15.13 -19.65 -9.17
CA TYR A 254 15.64 -20.46 -8.07
C TYR A 254 16.70 -21.45 -8.54
N TYR A 255 17.88 -21.39 -7.88
CA TYR A 255 18.99 -22.30 -8.16
C TYR A 255 19.00 -23.46 -7.18
N ALA A 256 18.99 -24.68 -7.71
CA ALA A 256 19.18 -25.92 -6.95
C ALA A 256 19.71 -27.01 -7.88
N GLY A 257 20.56 -27.91 -7.33
CA GLY A 257 21.04 -29.08 -8.06
C GLY A 257 21.81 -28.78 -9.35
N GLY A 258 22.48 -27.62 -9.41
CA GLY A 258 23.25 -27.20 -10.60
C GLY A 258 22.43 -26.52 -11.69
N ALA A 259 21.12 -26.33 -11.51
CA ALA A 259 20.24 -25.69 -12.49
C ALA A 259 19.43 -24.54 -11.88
N THR A 260 19.14 -23.53 -12.70
CA THR A 260 18.24 -22.42 -12.36
C THR A 260 16.89 -22.64 -13.04
N THR A 261 15.81 -22.64 -12.25
CA THR A 261 14.42 -22.79 -12.71
C THR A 261 13.59 -21.60 -12.23
N TYR A 262 12.44 -21.36 -12.86
CA TYR A 262 11.46 -20.41 -12.31
C TYR A 262 10.57 -21.13 -11.29
N LYS A 263 10.32 -20.44 -10.17
CA LYS A 263 9.34 -20.84 -9.17
C LYS A 263 8.31 -19.73 -9.00
N CYS A 264 7.15 -20.10 -8.49
CA CYS A 264 6.07 -19.18 -8.16
C CYS A 264 5.52 -19.56 -6.79
N ASP A 265 5.64 -18.67 -5.82
CA ASP A 265 5.07 -18.85 -4.50
C ASP A 265 4.00 -17.80 -4.26
N GLN A 266 2.93 -18.19 -3.57
CA GLN A 266 1.89 -17.28 -3.12
C GLN A 266 2.19 -16.80 -1.71
N TYR A 267 2.05 -15.51 -1.50
CA TYR A 267 2.15 -14.85 -0.18
C TYR A 267 0.84 -14.15 0.14
N THR A 268 0.45 -14.17 1.41
CA THR A 268 -0.71 -13.45 1.94
C THR A 268 -0.24 -12.52 3.05
N PHE A 269 -0.73 -11.28 3.06
CA PHE A 269 -0.44 -10.32 4.11
C PHE A 269 -1.35 -10.57 5.32
N ASN A 270 -0.77 -10.79 6.50
CA ASN A 270 -1.51 -11.09 7.73
C ASN A 270 -1.82 -9.84 8.58
N GLY A 271 -1.53 -8.65 8.04
CA GLY A 271 -1.69 -7.37 8.72
C GLY A 271 -0.39 -6.85 9.39
N SER A 272 0.69 -7.63 9.37
CA SER A 272 2.02 -7.18 9.82
C SER A 272 3.14 -7.63 8.88
N GLU A 273 3.02 -8.81 8.29
CA GLU A 273 4.03 -9.38 7.40
C GLU A 273 3.39 -10.23 6.28
N TRP A 274 4.16 -10.46 5.22
CA TRP A 274 3.80 -11.35 4.15
C TRP A 274 4.20 -12.78 4.51
N VAL A 275 3.23 -13.69 4.54
CA VAL A 275 3.41 -15.09 4.91
C VAL A 275 3.19 -15.97 3.68
N ILE A 276 4.08 -16.91 3.46
CA ILE A 276 3.94 -17.87 2.36
C ILE A 276 2.67 -18.71 2.55
N ASN A 277 1.89 -18.80 1.49
CA ASN A 277 0.78 -19.77 1.43
C ASN A 277 1.32 -21.10 0.89
N ASN A 278 1.61 -22.00 1.79
CA ASN A 278 2.11 -23.34 1.45
C ASN A 278 0.99 -24.35 1.14
N GLY A 279 -0.25 -23.89 1.05
CA GLY A 279 -1.42 -24.75 0.85
C GLY A 279 -1.77 -25.62 2.06
N VAL A 280 -1.09 -25.43 3.20
CA VAL A 280 -1.38 -26.14 4.44
C VAL A 280 -2.38 -25.32 5.23
N VAL A 281 -3.59 -25.82 5.36
CA VAL A 281 -4.59 -25.30 6.27
C VAL A 281 -4.50 -26.09 7.56
N THR A 282 -4.25 -25.42 8.67
CA THR A 282 -4.31 -26.07 9.99
C THR A 282 -5.75 -26.06 10.45
N GLU A 283 -6.37 -27.22 10.42
CA GLU A 283 -7.72 -27.41 10.94
C GLU A 283 -7.67 -28.22 12.24
N THR A 284 -8.54 -27.87 13.17
CA THR A 284 -8.74 -28.67 14.38
C THR A 284 -9.95 -29.56 14.16
N ALA A 285 -9.72 -30.86 14.23
CA ALA A 285 -10.77 -31.87 14.10
C ALA A 285 -10.86 -32.67 15.38
N GLN A 286 -12.09 -33.03 15.79
CA GLN A 286 -12.32 -33.89 16.91
C GLN A 286 -12.41 -35.36 16.44
N PHE A 287 -11.68 -36.23 17.14
CA PHE A 287 -11.76 -37.66 16.95
C PHE A 287 -12.23 -38.33 18.25
N VAL A 288 -13.12 -39.27 18.11
CA VAL A 288 -13.57 -40.13 19.22
C VAL A 288 -13.05 -41.55 19.07
N ARG A 289 -12.70 -42.17 20.16
CA ARG A 289 -12.25 -43.57 20.14
C ARG A 289 -13.45 -44.49 20.34
N ASN A 290 -13.77 -45.22 19.29
CA ASN A 290 -14.85 -46.22 19.32
C ASN A 290 -14.30 -47.62 18.99
N LYS A 291 -14.59 -48.58 19.84
CA LYS A 291 -14.14 -50.00 19.68
C LYS A 291 -12.64 -50.14 19.34
N GLY A 292 -11.81 -49.28 19.95
CA GLY A 292 -10.35 -49.33 19.76
C GLY A 292 -9.79 -48.59 18.57
N ALA A 293 -10.63 -48.05 17.69
CA ALA A 293 -10.24 -47.20 16.56
C ALA A 293 -10.59 -45.72 16.77
N TRP A 294 -9.75 -44.82 16.28
CA TRP A 294 -10.05 -43.37 16.22
C TRP A 294 -10.94 -43.09 15.03
N MET A 295 -12.08 -42.44 15.27
CA MET A 295 -13.05 -42.04 14.23
C MET A 295 -13.23 -40.56 14.27
N TYR A 296 -13.29 -39.93 13.10
CA TYR A 296 -13.60 -38.50 12.96
C TYR A 296 -15.03 -38.23 13.46
N ASP A 297 -15.17 -37.26 14.35
CA ASP A 297 -16.48 -36.80 14.82
C ASP A 297 -16.81 -35.43 14.21
N PRO A 298 -17.73 -35.36 13.24
CA PRO A 298 -18.12 -34.12 12.60
C PRO A 298 -18.98 -33.20 13.48
N ASN A 299 -19.47 -33.74 14.64
CA ASN A 299 -20.35 -32.97 15.54
C ASN A 299 -19.56 -32.37 16.71
N VAL A 300 -18.78 -31.35 16.43
CA VAL A 300 -18.09 -30.60 17.50
C VAL A 300 -19.07 -29.68 18.21
N THR A 301 -19.47 -30.05 19.44
CA THR A 301 -20.17 -29.13 20.33
C THR A 301 -19.15 -28.42 21.19
N ILE A 302 -18.89 -27.13 20.87
CA ILE A 302 -18.05 -26.28 21.71
C ILE A 302 -18.95 -25.65 22.78
N THR A 303 -18.80 -26.09 24.02
CA THR A 303 -19.42 -25.44 25.16
C THR A 303 -18.49 -24.31 25.61
N LEU A 304 -18.86 -23.05 25.34
CA LEU A 304 -18.15 -21.91 25.86
C LEU A 304 -18.44 -21.81 27.37
N PRO A 305 -17.43 -21.72 28.25
CA PRO A 305 -17.66 -21.45 29.64
C PRO A 305 -18.28 -20.05 29.77
N VAL A 306 -19.49 -19.99 30.35
CA VAL A 306 -20.10 -18.73 30.70
C VAL A 306 -19.26 -18.17 31.86
N GLY A 307 -18.53 -17.11 31.58
CA GLY A 307 -17.76 -16.42 32.63
C GLY A 307 -18.67 -15.91 33.72
N LYS A 308 -18.27 -16.21 34.97
CA LYS A 308 -18.85 -15.61 36.16
C LYS A 308 -18.34 -14.18 36.35
#